data_48a562764093e921c50ea622c6ef7798
#
_entry.id   48a562764093e921c50ea622c6ef7798
#
_cell.length_a   1.000
_cell.length_b   1.000
_cell.length_c   1.000
_cell.angle_alpha   90.00
_cell.angle_beta   90.00
_cell.angle_gamma   90.00
#
_symmetry.space_group_name_H-M   'P 1'
#
loop_
_entity.id
_entity.type
_entity.pdbx_description
1 polymer ?
#
loop_
_entity_poly.entity_id
_entity_poly.type
_entity_poly.pdbx_seq_one_letter_code
_entity_poly.pdbx_strand_id
1 'polypeptide(L)'
;MKRHYATGADTRLRIIQAAADLFHKQGVHLTSPDQIIEASGTGKGQFYYYFKNKEGLVHEVLQNHLEMIKTNQAPVSYNVNSWQDLEQCFLMHIELQKRFDMTRGCPIGTVGNEVTEHDELIRQDVSLIFEVIKNKFAAFFIREKAKGNLTDDANEEQLANFCIATLQGAMLLGKGAAKQPAS
;
A
#
# COMPACT_ATOMS: atom_id res chain seq x y z
N MET A 1 29.27 15.13 -21.01
CA MET A 1 28.03 14.83 -20.26
C MET A 1 27.54 13.45 -20.71
N LYS A 2 27.82 12.37 -19.93
CA LYS A 2 27.41 11.00 -20.28
C LYS A 2 25.91 10.90 -20.01
N ARG A 3 25.08 10.73 -21.06
CA ARG A 3 23.70 10.31 -20.92
C ARG A 3 23.68 8.92 -20.29
N HIS A 4 23.30 8.81 -19.01
CA HIS A 4 22.91 7.54 -18.43
C HIS A 4 21.65 7.07 -19.20
N TYR A 5 21.80 6.12 -20.08
CA TYR A 5 20.65 5.39 -20.62
C TYR A 5 20.05 4.61 -19.45
N ALA A 6 18.82 4.99 -19.04
CA ALA A 6 18.06 4.24 -18.04
C ALA A 6 17.95 2.79 -18.53
N THR A 7 18.30 1.83 -17.68
CA THR A 7 18.14 0.41 -18.00
C THR A 7 16.66 0.08 -18.21
N GLY A 8 16.34 -1.01 -18.90
CA GLY A 8 14.94 -1.42 -19.06
C GLY A 8 14.22 -1.63 -17.72
N ALA A 9 14.94 -2.16 -16.71
CA ALA A 9 14.45 -2.31 -15.34
C ALA A 9 14.09 -0.96 -14.70
N ASP A 10 14.93 0.07 -14.88
CA ASP A 10 14.67 1.43 -14.38
C ASP A 10 13.43 2.04 -15.02
N THR A 11 13.23 1.82 -16.33
CA THR A 11 12.04 2.31 -17.04
C THR A 11 10.76 1.65 -16.54
N ARG A 12 10.76 0.32 -16.37
CA ARG A 12 9.62 -0.42 -15.83
C ARG A 12 9.27 0.07 -14.41
N LEU A 13 10.28 0.22 -13.54
CA LEU A 13 10.08 0.68 -12.17
C LEU A 13 9.51 2.11 -12.12
N ARG A 14 9.98 3.03 -12.96
CA ARG A 14 9.43 4.39 -13.05
C ARG A 14 7.95 4.40 -13.42
N ILE A 15 7.52 3.54 -14.34
CA ILE A 15 6.10 3.40 -14.71
C ILE A 15 5.29 2.89 -13.51
N ILE A 16 5.78 1.85 -12.80
CA ILE A 16 5.11 1.32 -11.60
C ILE A 16 4.99 2.38 -10.51
N GLN A 17 6.05 3.16 -10.25
CA GLN A 17 6.04 4.22 -9.23
C GLN A 17 5.09 5.35 -9.59
N ALA A 18 5.07 5.80 -10.85
CA ALA A 18 4.14 6.81 -11.32
C ALA A 18 2.69 6.35 -11.22
N ALA A 19 2.42 5.09 -11.60
CA ALA A 19 1.10 4.49 -11.48
C ALA A 19 0.67 4.37 -10.00
N ALA A 20 1.57 3.92 -9.11
CA ALA A 20 1.30 3.81 -7.67
C ALA A 20 0.91 5.16 -7.05
N ASP A 21 1.62 6.25 -7.40
CA ASP A 21 1.29 7.59 -6.90
C ASP A 21 -0.07 8.07 -7.43
N LEU A 22 -0.33 7.91 -8.73
CA LEU A 22 -1.60 8.31 -9.34
C LEU A 22 -2.78 7.50 -8.79
N PHE A 23 -2.64 6.17 -8.67
CA PHE A 23 -3.68 5.32 -8.09
C PHE A 23 -3.97 5.70 -6.63
N HIS A 24 -2.94 5.98 -5.85
CA HIS A 24 -3.10 6.42 -4.47
C HIS A 24 -3.76 7.80 -4.36
N LYS A 25 -3.47 8.71 -5.30
CA LYS A 25 -3.99 10.08 -5.31
C LYS A 25 -5.44 10.17 -5.76
N GLN A 26 -5.80 9.50 -6.84
CA GLN A 26 -7.08 9.70 -7.52
C GLN A 26 -7.85 8.41 -7.84
N GLY A 27 -7.32 7.24 -7.46
CA GLY A 27 -7.91 5.94 -7.74
C GLY A 27 -7.50 5.37 -9.11
N VAL A 28 -7.76 4.08 -9.28
CA VAL A 28 -7.45 3.35 -10.52
C VAL A 28 -8.38 3.80 -11.66
N HIS A 29 -9.68 3.96 -11.37
CA HIS A 29 -10.65 4.30 -12.41
C HIS A 29 -10.37 5.65 -13.07
N LEU A 30 -9.99 6.66 -12.29
CA LEU A 30 -9.72 8.02 -12.79
C LEU A 30 -8.30 8.17 -13.36
N THR A 31 -7.47 7.15 -13.33
CA THR A 31 -6.11 7.19 -13.85
C THR A 31 -6.05 6.58 -15.25
N SER A 32 -5.66 7.38 -16.24
CA SER A 32 -5.47 6.92 -17.61
C SER A 32 -4.03 6.49 -17.89
N PRO A 33 -3.80 5.61 -18.88
CA PRO A 33 -2.44 5.28 -19.34
C PRO A 33 -1.64 6.51 -19.77
N ASP A 34 -2.27 7.49 -20.43
CA ASP A 34 -1.56 8.69 -20.88
C ASP A 34 -1.04 9.54 -19.70
N GLN A 35 -1.80 9.65 -18.60
CA GLN A 35 -1.33 10.29 -17.37
C GLN A 35 -0.13 9.58 -16.77
N ILE A 36 -0.12 8.23 -16.79
CA ILE A 36 1.01 7.44 -16.26
C ILE A 36 2.24 7.60 -17.15
N ILE A 37 2.09 7.60 -18.46
CA ILE A 37 3.15 7.82 -19.44
C ILE A 37 3.80 9.19 -19.22
N GLU A 38 3.00 10.23 -19.07
CA GLU A 38 3.46 11.58 -18.79
C GLU A 38 4.19 11.65 -17.46
N ALA A 39 3.58 11.17 -16.36
CA ALA A 39 4.15 11.21 -15.02
C ALA A 39 5.45 10.41 -14.90
N SER A 40 5.57 9.28 -15.62
CA SER A 40 6.79 8.45 -15.61
C SER A 40 7.90 8.98 -16.54
N GLY A 41 7.60 9.95 -17.41
CA GLY A 41 8.53 10.45 -18.43
C GLY A 41 8.92 9.36 -19.44
N THR A 42 8.00 8.46 -19.78
CA THR A 42 8.23 7.36 -20.72
C THR A 42 7.45 7.58 -22.04
N GLY A 43 7.80 6.84 -23.07
CA GLY A 43 7.05 6.86 -24.32
C GLY A 43 5.93 5.79 -24.34
N LYS A 44 4.88 6.03 -25.16
CA LYS A 44 3.79 5.06 -25.37
C LYS A 44 4.30 3.65 -25.69
N GLY A 45 5.29 3.55 -26.61
CA GLY A 45 5.89 2.26 -26.97
C GLY A 45 6.52 1.52 -25.81
N GLN A 46 7.21 2.24 -24.89
CA GLN A 46 7.80 1.65 -23.69
C GLN A 46 6.71 1.18 -22.71
N PHE A 47 5.67 1.99 -22.51
CA PHE A 47 4.56 1.63 -21.63
C PHE A 47 3.93 0.31 -22.09
N TYR A 48 3.48 0.21 -23.36
CA TYR A 48 2.82 -0.99 -23.88
C TYR A 48 3.76 -2.18 -24.10
N TYR A 49 5.07 -1.95 -24.14
CA TYR A 49 6.06 -3.04 -24.12
C TYR A 49 6.06 -3.75 -22.77
N TYR A 50 5.97 -3.00 -21.65
CA TYR A 50 5.99 -3.58 -20.30
C TYR A 50 4.60 -4.00 -19.80
N PHE A 51 3.56 -3.25 -20.15
CA PHE A 51 2.22 -3.42 -19.58
C PHE A 51 1.18 -3.48 -20.72
N LYS A 52 0.60 -4.66 -20.92
CA LYS A 52 -0.39 -4.87 -22.00
C LYS A 52 -1.68 -4.09 -21.77
N ASN A 53 -2.07 -3.91 -20.50
CA ASN A 53 -3.28 -3.22 -20.08
C ASN A 53 -3.11 -2.61 -18.68
N LYS A 54 -4.10 -1.84 -18.26
CA LYS A 54 -4.11 -1.19 -16.95
C LYS A 54 -4.20 -2.20 -15.80
N GLU A 55 -4.95 -3.28 -15.95
CA GLU A 55 -5.09 -4.33 -14.95
C GLU A 55 -3.74 -4.99 -14.62
N GLY A 56 -2.99 -5.38 -15.63
CA GLY A 56 -1.64 -5.91 -15.44
C GLY A 56 -0.69 -4.93 -14.75
N LEU A 57 -0.86 -3.61 -14.98
CA LEU A 57 -0.10 -2.59 -14.26
C LEU A 57 -0.56 -2.46 -12.81
N VAL A 58 -1.86 -2.54 -12.52
CA VAL A 58 -2.38 -2.55 -11.14
C VAL A 58 -1.81 -3.74 -10.36
N HIS A 59 -1.83 -4.93 -10.96
CA HIS A 59 -1.20 -6.12 -10.39
C HIS A 59 0.27 -5.85 -10.03
N GLU A 60 1.05 -5.32 -10.96
CA GLU A 60 2.47 -5.03 -10.73
C GLU A 60 2.73 -3.95 -9.66
N VAL A 61 1.85 -2.96 -9.55
CA VAL A 61 1.89 -1.97 -8.46
C VAL A 61 1.66 -2.65 -7.11
N LEU A 62 0.68 -3.55 -7.02
CA LEU A 62 0.39 -4.30 -5.79
C LEU A 62 1.53 -5.27 -5.44
N GLN A 63 2.10 -5.98 -6.42
CA GLN A 63 3.27 -6.84 -6.21
C GLN A 63 4.48 -6.05 -5.72
N ASN A 64 4.71 -4.85 -6.25
CA ASN A 64 5.76 -3.96 -5.75
C ASN A 64 5.51 -3.53 -4.29
N HIS A 65 4.28 -3.20 -3.91
CA HIS A 65 3.94 -2.92 -2.52
C HIS A 65 4.16 -4.14 -1.62
N LEU A 66 3.76 -5.32 -2.06
CA LEU A 66 3.97 -6.57 -1.33
C LEU A 66 5.45 -6.82 -1.06
N GLU A 67 6.29 -6.65 -2.08
CA GLU A 67 7.74 -6.84 -1.96
C GLU A 67 8.36 -5.81 -1.00
N MET A 68 7.96 -4.54 -1.09
CA MET A 68 8.42 -3.51 -0.15
C MET A 68 8.05 -3.85 1.30
N ILE A 69 6.85 -4.41 1.56
CA ILE A 69 6.43 -4.84 2.89
C ILE A 69 7.22 -6.05 3.37
N LYS A 70 7.48 -7.03 2.50
CA LYS A 70 8.26 -8.22 2.81
C LYS A 70 9.72 -7.90 3.13
N THR A 71 10.31 -6.98 2.36
CA THR A 71 11.72 -6.57 2.49
C THR A 71 11.95 -5.41 3.48
N ASN A 72 10.88 -4.94 4.16
CA ASN A 72 10.90 -3.80 5.08
C ASN A 72 11.38 -2.49 4.44
N GLN A 73 11.10 -2.31 3.16
CA GLN A 73 11.36 -1.08 2.40
C GLN A 73 10.11 -0.20 2.25
N ALA A 74 8.97 -0.63 2.78
CA ALA A 74 7.76 0.17 2.81
C ALA A 74 7.94 1.41 3.70
N PRO A 75 7.26 2.54 3.39
CA PRO A 75 7.33 3.77 4.19
C PRO A 75 6.92 3.58 5.66
N VAL A 76 6.12 2.56 5.94
CA VAL A 76 5.73 2.15 7.30
C VAL A 76 6.28 0.76 7.57
N SER A 77 6.95 0.58 8.71
CA SER A 77 7.42 -0.72 9.15
C SER A 77 6.28 -1.50 9.80
N TYR A 78 6.08 -2.73 9.34
CA TYR A 78 5.21 -3.72 9.98
C TYR A 78 6.00 -4.75 10.78
N ASN A 79 7.29 -4.53 11.02
CA ASN A 79 8.10 -5.37 11.90
C ASN A 79 7.87 -4.97 13.35
N VAL A 80 6.96 -5.69 14.02
CA VAL A 80 6.57 -5.43 15.39
C VAL A 80 7.21 -6.49 16.29
N ASN A 81 8.19 -6.09 17.11
CA ASN A 81 8.87 -6.95 18.07
C ASN A 81 8.59 -6.55 19.54
N SER A 82 8.03 -5.36 19.76
CA SER A 82 7.67 -4.79 21.05
C SER A 82 6.37 -3.99 20.94
N TRP A 83 5.75 -3.68 22.07
CA TRP A 83 4.61 -2.77 22.16
C TRP A 83 4.95 -1.38 21.62
N GLN A 84 6.19 -0.94 21.81
CA GLN A 84 6.67 0.32 21.28
C GLN A 84 6.74 0.28 19.74
N ASP A 85 7.17 -0.85 19.12
CA ASP A 85 7.15 -0.99 17.66
C ASP A 85 5.72 -0.96 17.11
N LEU A 86 4.76 -1.56 17.84
CA LEU A 86 3.35 -1.51 17.47
C LEU A 86 2.84 -0.07 17.49
N GLU A 87 3.11 0.68 18.56
CA GLU A 87 2.78 2.10 18.65
C GLU A 87 3.42 2.90 17.53
N GLN A 88 4.71 2.70 17.27
CA GLN A 88 5.41 3.38 16.18
C GLN A 88 4.81 3.06 14.80
N CYS A 89 4.36 1.83 14.57
CA CYS A 89 3.67 1.48 13.33
C CYS A 89 2.42 2.36 13.11
N PHE A 90 1.61 2.57 14.15
CA PHE A 90 0.43 3.44 14.09
C PHE A 90 0.83 4.91 13.87
N LEU A 91 1.81 5.40 14.63
CA LEU A 91 2.30 6.78 14.51
C LEU A 91 2.87 7.07 13.11
N MET A 92 3.62 6.13 12.53
CA MET A 92 4.15 6.26 11.16
C MET A 92 3.04 6.37 10.11
N HIS A 93 1.92 5.67 10.29
CA HIS A 93 0.76 5.83 9.41
C HIS A 93 0.17 7.25 9.52
N ILE A 94 0.03 7.77 10.74
CA ILE A 94 -0.46 9.14 10.98
C ILE A 94 0.46 10.16 10.31
N GLU A 95 1.77 10.05 10.52
CA GLU A 95 2.76 10.97 9.92
C GLU A 95 2.78 10.88 8.40
N LEU A 96 2.62 9.68 7.83
CA LEU A 96 2.51 9.49 6.40
C LEU A 96 1.26 10.19 5.84
N GLN A 97 0.11 10.05 6.51
CA GLN A 97 -1.13 10.71 6.10
C GLN A 97 -1.04 12.24 6.21
N LYS A 98 -0.38 12.77 7.25
CA LYS A 98 -0.12 14.21 7.39
C LYS A 98 0.67 14.79 6.22
N ARG A 99 1.64 14.05 5.66
CA ARG A 99 2.40 14.47 4.46
C ARG A 99 1.51 14.65 3.21
N PHE A 100 0.35 14.06 3.22
CA PHE A 100 -0.66 14.16 2.16
C PHE A 100 -1.90 14.95 2.59
N ASP A 101 -1.78 15.79 3.62
CA ASP A 101 -2.88 16.58 4.18
C ASP A 101 -4.13 15.73 4.48
N MET A 102 -3.92 14.48 4.89
CA MET A 102 -4.98 13.48 5.18
C MET A 102 -5.88 13.13 3.98
N THR A 103 -5.48 13.44 2.75
CA THR A 103 -6.36 13.31 1.56
C THR A 103 -6.30 11.95 0.87
N ARG A 104 -5.23 11.16 1.07
CA ARG A 104 -4.99 9.96 0.24
C ARG A 104 -5.54 8.66 0.84
N GLY A 105 -5.38 8.43 2.14
CA GLY A 105 -5.75 7.17 2.78
C GLY A 105 -4.74 6.04 2.56
N CYS A 106 -5.20 4.79 2.60
CA CYS A 106 -4.37 3.62 2.36
C CYS A 106 -4.22 3.35 0.85
N PRO A 107 -3.00 3.23 0.30
CA PRO A 107 -2.82 2.95 -1.12
C PRO A 107 -3.42 1.59 -1.54
N ILE A 108 -3.29 0.57 -0.70
CA ILE A 108 -3.88 -0.76 -0.96
C ILE A 108 -5.40 -0.72 -0.82
N GLY A 109 -5.90 -0.05 0.22
CA GLY A 109 -7.34 0.13 0.45
C GLY A 109 -8.01 0.94 -0.66
N THR A 110 -7.32 1.92 -1.26
CA THR A 110 -7.85 2.67 -2.41
C THR A 110 -8.09 1.74 -3.61
N VAL A 111 -7.12 0.89 -3.95
CA VAL A 111 -7.30 -0.12 -5.00
C VAL A 111 -8.39 -1.11 -4.61
N GLY A 112 -8.36 -1.64 -3.39
CA GLY A 112 -9.32 -2.64 -2.89
C GLY A 112 -10.77 -2.16 -2.91
N ASN A 113 -11.02 -0.87 -2.69
CA ASN A 113 -12.37 -0.28 -2.75
C ASN A 113 -12.91 -0.15 -4.19
N GLU A 114 -12.05 -0.24 -5.20
CA GLU A 114 -12.43 -0.18 -6.61
C GLU A 114 -12.51 -1.57 -7.27
N VAL A 115 -12.15 -2.64 -6.55
CA VAL A 115 -12.21 -4.02 -7.05
C VAL A 115 -13.65 -4.48 -7.19
N THR A 116 -13.97 -5.03 -8.35
CA THR A 116 -15.28 -5.65 -8.64
C THR A 116 -15.19 -7.17 -8.52
N GLU A 117 -16.34 -7.85 -8.62
CA GLU A 117 -16.40 -9.33 -8.62
C GLU A 117 -15.65 -9.97 -9.79
N HIS A 118 -15.36 -9.22 -10.85
CA HIS A 118 -14.66 -9.69 -12.04
C HIS A 118 -13.13 -9.53 -11.95
N ASP A 119 -12.63 -8.78 -10.97
CA ASP A 119 -11.19 -8.46 -10.81
C ASP A 119 -10.50 -9.47 -9.88
N GLU A 120 -10.61 -10.77 -10.17
CA GLU A 120 -10.11 -11.85 -9.30
C GLU A 120 -8.63 -11.71 -8.95
N LEU A 121 -7.78 -11.42 -9.95
CA LEU A 121 -6.35 -11.25 -9.75
C LEU A 121 -6.04 -10.11 -8.76
N ILE A 122 -6.66 -8.95 -8.95
CA ILE A 122 -6.44 -7.78 -8.11
C ILE A 122 -6.97 -8.02 -6.69
N ARG A 123 -8.11 -8.70 -6.56
CA ARG A 123 -8.66 -9.08 -5.26
C ARG A 123 -7.74 -10.01 -4.49
N GLN A 124 -7.13 -10.99 -5.17
CA GLN A 124 -6.15 -11.90 -4.57
C GLN A 124 -4.89 -11.14 -4.11
N ASP A 125 -4.38 -10.20 -4.92
CA ASP A 125 -3.23 -9.37 -4.55
C ASP A 125 -3.51 -8.53 -3.30
N VAL A 126 -4.65 -7.83 -3.26
CA VAL A 126 -5.07 -7.03 -2.11
C VAL A 126 -5.19 -7.90 -0.86
N SER A 127 -5.84 -9.06 -0.98
CA SER A 127 -6.00 -10.04 0.11
C SER A 127 -4.64 -10.51 0.61
N LEU A 128 -3.73 -10.89 -0.29
CA LEU A 128 -2.39 -11.35 0.07
C LEU A 128 -1.59 -10.30 0.83
N ILE A 129 -1.66 -9.03 0.44
CA ILE A 129 -0.96 -7.95 1.14
C ILE A 129 -1.48 -7.82 2.57
N PHE A 130 -2.80 -7.79 2.77
CA PHE A 130 -3.37 -7.70 4.11
C PHE A 130 -3.09 -8.95 4.95
N GLU A 131 -3.07 -10.14 4.35
CA GLU A 131 -2.67 -11.38 5.04
C GLU A 131 -1.21 -11.31 5.52
N VAL A 132 -0.29 -10.82 4.70
CA VAL A 132 1.12 -10.64 5.11
C VAL A 132 1.24 -9.66 6.28
N ILE A 133 0.51 -8.54 6.25
CA ILE A 133 0.49 -7.57 7.37
C ILE A 133 -0.13 -8.22 8.63
N LYS A 134 -1.27 -8.89 8.48
CA LYS A 134 -1.94 -9.60 9.58
C LYS A 134 -1.00 -10.59 10.25
N ASN A 135 -0.30 -11.40 9.47
CA ASN A 135 0.61 -12.41 10.00
C ASN A 135 1.79 -11.79 10.77
N LYS A 136 2.28 -10.62 10.37
CA LYS A 136 3.31 -9.88 11.12
C LYS A 136 2.78 -9.43 12.50
N PHE A 137 1.57 -8.89 12.58
CA PHE A 137 0.94 -8.51 13.85
C PHE A 137 0.61 -9.74 14.71
N ALA A 138 0.02 -10.79 14.11
CA ALA A 138 -0.30 -12.02 14.83
C ALA A 138 0.95 -12.67 15.46
N ALA A 139 2.06 -12.71 14.71
CA ALA A 139 3.33 -13.21 15.23
C ALA A 139 3.85 -12.42 16.44
N PHE A 140 3.60 -11.12 16.50
CA PHE A 140 3.89 -10.30 17.68
C PHE A 140 3.01 -10.73 18.86
N PHE A 141 1.69 -10.82 18.68
CA PHE A 141 0.78 -11.20 19.77
C PHE A 141 1.01 -12.62 20.28
N ILE A 142 1.37 -13.57 19.40
CA ILE A 142 1.79 -14.93 19.80
C ILE A 142 2.99 -14.86 20.75
N ARG A 143 4.00 -14.06 20.42
CA ARG A 143 5.19 -13.89 21.31
C ARG A 143 4.83 -13.23 22.64
N GLU A 144 3.95 -12.22 22.62
CA GLU A 144 3.53 -11.54 23.87
C GLU A 144 2.70 -12.46 24.77
N LYS A 145 1.84 -13.29 24.20
CA LYS A 145 1.10 -14.31 24.93
C LYS A 145 2.03 -15.35 25.57
N ALA A 146 3.02 -15.82 24.81
CA ALA A 146 4.01 -16.76 25.33
C ALA A 146 4.87 -16.18 26.50
N LYS A 147 5.01 -14.85 26.58
CA LYS A 147 5.66 -14.14 27.69
C LYS A 147 4.72 -13.88 28.88
N GLY A 148 3.44 -14.21 28.78
CA GLY A 148 2.43 -13.91 29.81
C GLY A 148 1.93 -12.45 29.81
N ASN A 149 2.21 -11.68 28.76
CA ASN A 149 1.76 -10.29 28.61
C ASN A 149 0.32 -10.17 28.06
N LEU A 150 -0.28 -11.28 27.67
CA LEU A 150 -1.68 -11.41 27.25
C LEU A 150 -2.33 -12.55 28.05
N THR A 151 -3.63 -12.47 28.20
CA THR A 151 -4.44 -13.52 28.84
C THR A 151 -4.51 -14.78 27.96
N ASP A 152 -4.74 -15.95 28.57
CA ASP A 152 -4.78 -17.23 27.86
C ASP A 152 -5.91 -17.31 26.82
N ASP A 153 -7.00 -16.58 27.04
CA ASP A 153 -8.15 -16.49 26.14
C ASP A 153 -7.99 -15.46 25.01
N ALA A 154 -6.89 -14.66 25.02
CA ALA A 154 -6.61 -13.71 23.94
C ALA A 154 -6.42 -14.46 22.61
N ASN A 155 -7.12 -13.99 21.57
CA ASN A 155 -7.00 -14.52 20.22
C ASN A 155 -6.12 -13.59 19.38
N GLU A 156 -4.94 -14.09 19.01
CA GLU A 156 -3.88 -13.32 18.35
C GLU A 156 -4.28 -12.87 16.94
N GLU A 157 -5.05 -13.70 16.22
CA GLU A 157 -5.57 -13.32 14.90
C GLU A 157 -6.64 -12.22 14.98
N GLN A 158 -7.51 -12.29 16.00
CA GLN A 158 -8.50 -11.23 16.22
C GLN A 158 -7.84 -9.91 16.59
N LEU A 159 -6.79 -9.95 17.42
CA LEU A 159 -6.00 -8.76 17.75
C LEU A 159 -5.30 -8.17 16.51
N ALA A 160 -4.74 -9.02 15.66
CA ALA A 160 -4.13 -8.58 14.40
C ALA A 160 -5.15 -7.97 13.45
N ASN A 161 -6.32 -8.60 13.29
CA ASN A 161 -7.42 -8.07 12.50
C ASN A 161 -7.93 -6.72 13.05
N PHE A 162 -8.03 -6.59 14.39
CA PHE A 162 -8.40 -5.33 15.03
C PHE A 162 -7.41 -4.20 14.70
N CYS A 163 -6.09 -4.48 14.74
CA CYS A 163 -5.07 -3.51 14.35
C CYS A 163 -5.26 -3.03 12.91
N ILE A 164 -5.45 -3.96 11.97
CA ILE A 164 -5.65 -3.62 10.55
C ILE A 164 -6.93 -2.84 10.35
N ALA A 165 -8.05 -3.30 10.94
CA ALA A 165 -9.34 -2.62 10.82
C ALA A 165 -9.28 -1.20 11.40
N THR A 166 -8.60 -1.02 12.54
CA THR A 166 -8.38 0.29 13.17
C THR A 166 -7.56 1.21 12.26
N LEU A 167 -6.47 0.73 11.67
CA LEU A 167 -5.66 1.50 10.74
C LEU A 167 -6.45 1.91 9.50
N GLN A 168 -7.18 0.97 8.88
CA GLN A 168 -7.99 1.26 7.70
C GLN A 168 -9.13 2.25 8.00
N GLY A 169 -9.84 2.03 9.12
CA GLY A 169 -10.90 2.92 9.57
C GLY A 169 -10.39 4.32 9.89
N ALA A 170 -9.28 4.44 10.61
CA ALA A 170 -8.67 5.73 10.94
C ALA A 170 -8.25 6.51 9.68
N MET A 171 -7.63 5.84 8.69
CA MET A 171 -7.25 6.48 7.43
C MET A 171 -8.47 6.92 6.60
N LEU A 172 -9.53 6.12 6.57
CA LEU A 172 -10.78 6.48 5.90
C LEU A 172 -11.46 7.68 6.56
N LEU A 173 -11.59 7.66 7.90
CA LEU A 173 -12.19 8.77 8.67
C LEU A 173 -11.36 10.05 8.54
N GLY A 174 -10.03 9.94 8.60
CA GLY A 174 -9.12 11.06 8.40
C GLY A 174 -9.28 11.70 7.02
N LYS A 175 -9.38 10.87 5.97
CA LYS A 175 -9.63 11.34 4.59
C LYS A 175 -10.96 12.08 4.48
N GLY A 176 -12.02 11.58 5.13
CA GLY A 176 -13.33 12.24 5.15
C GLY A 176 -13.36 13.57 5.93
N ALA A 177 -12.46 13.73 6.92
CA ALA A 177 -12.35 14.94 7.73
C ALA A 177 -11.36 15.98 7.13
N ALA A 178 -10.62 15.63 6.08
CA ALA A 178 -9.67 16.54 5.43
C ALA A 178 -10.40 17.79 4.91
N LYS A 179 -9.91 18.98 5.30
CA LYS A 179 -10.47 20.23 4.78
C LYS A 179 -10.18 20.31 3.29
N GLN A 180 -11.21 20.61 2.50
CA GLN A 180 -10.98 20.96 1.09
C GLN A 180 -9.99 22.15 1.03
N PRO A 181 -9.00 22.11 0.11
CA PRO A 181 -8.16 23.27 -0.10
C PRO A 181 -9.06 24.45 -0.44
N ALA A 182 -8.80 25.59 0.19
CA ALA A 182 -9.50 26.84 -0.14
C ALA A 182 -9.33 27.12 -1.64
N SER A 183 -10.45 27.22 -2.34
CA SER A 183 -10.53 27.53 -3.77
C SER A 183 -10.03 28.95 -4.05
#